data_cbf6c6b9ca1c18a0903cd5ad85a591c5
#
_entry.id   cbf6c6b9ca1c18a0903cd5ad85a591c5
#
_cell.length_a   1.000
_cell.length_b   1.000
_cell.length_c   1.000
_cell.angle_alpha   90.00
_cell.angle_beta   90.00
_cell.angle_gamma   90.00
#
_symmetry.space_group_name_H-M   'P 1'
#
loop_
_entity.id
_entity.type
_entity.pdbx_description
1 polymer ?
#
loop_
_entity_poly.entity_id
_entity_poly.type
_entity_poly.pdbx_seq_one_letter_code
_entity_poly.pdbx_strand_id
1 'polypeptide(L)'
;NAIKQFKKASTDFELDAGVYLMRSYYFKGKFIAKTDDEKKKVFSKGKKLGERLVELYPNSAAARYWFLVNLGSWAEVYGTMAAAKEGVAGLMRDHAKKIIELDSNYSNGGGYFMLGAVHFKSPYIPFILSWPSNDLAIKNLKKAYSIGEPTPSQIVYLAQALFKDGQKDKAKSDLRELLKKPLSRNEKVEDFDQHEIAKRLLKEWK
;
A
#
# COMPACT_ATOMS: atom_id res chain seq x y z
N ASN A 1 -6.02 22.13 -9.98
CA ASN A 1 -6.53 20.83 -9.59
C ASN A 1 -5.76 19.73 -10.35
N ALA A 2 -4.87 18.99 -9.62
CA ALA A 2 -3.94 18.00 -10.18
C ALA A 2 -4.66 16.94 -11.04
N ILE A 3 -5.79 16.38 -10.56
CA ILE A 3 -6.58 15.38 -11.31
C ILE A 3 -7.00 15.90 -12.69
N LYS A 4 -7.41 17.16 -12.80
CA LYS A 4 -7.83 17.77 -14.10
C LYS A 4 -6.62 17.94 -15.02
N GLN A 5 -5.47 18.33 -14.49
CA GLN A 5 -4.23 18.50 -15.25
C GLN A 5 -3.68 17.16 -15.77
N PHE A 6 -3.62 16.12 -14.92
CA PHE A 6 -3.15 14.79 -15.35
C PHE A 6 -4.07 14.14 -16.38
N LYS A 7 -5.38 14.34 -16.29
CA LYS A 7 -6.32 13.89 -17.34
C LYS A 7 -6.07 14.57 -18.68
N LYS A 8 -5.69 15.85 -18.69
CA LYS A 8 -5.35 16.57 -19.92
C LYS A 8 -4.02 16.11 -20.50
N ALA A 9 -3.02 15.84 -19.65
CA ALA A 9 -1.69 15.38 -20.08
C ALA A 9 -1.66 13.92 -20.57
N SER A 10 -2.73 13.14 -20.36
CA SER A 10 -2.76 11.70 -20.66
C SER A 10 -2.69 11.34 -22.15
N THR A 11 -2.71 12.31 -23.07
CA THR A 11 -2.54 12.07 -24.51
C THR A 11 -1.07 12.02 -24.93
N ASP A 12 -0.19 12.79 -24.27
CA ASP A 12 1.21 12.93 -24.66
C ASP A 12 2.17 12.10 -23.77
N PHE A 13 1.76 11.87 -22.52
CA PHE A 13 2.54 11.16 -21.49
C PHE A 13 1.64 10.20 -20.71
N GLU A 14 0.99 9.28 -21.41
CA GLU A 14 -0.11 8.46 -20.85
C GLU A 14 0.32 7.70 -19.58
N LEU A 15 1.49 7.07 -19.60
CA LEU A 15 1.96 6.29 -18.45
C LEU A 15 2.22 7.18 -17.23
N ASP A 16 3.02 8.24 -17.39
CA ASP A 16 3.42 9.11 -16.27
C ASP A 16 2.21 9.87 -15.73
N ALA A 17 1.41 10.46 -16.61
CA ALA A 17 0.18 11.15 -16.23
C ALA A 17 -0.80 10.20 -15.53
N GLY A 18 -0.91 8.96 -15.99
CA GLY A 18 -1.76 7.95 -15.39
C GLY A 18 -1.28 7.51 -14.01
N VAL A 19 0.03 7.34 -13.82
CA VAL A 19 0.65 7.04 -12.50
C VAL A 19 0.37 8.17 -11.50
N TYR A 20 0.60 9.43 -11.89
CA TYR A 20 0.30 10.58 -11.02
C TYR A 20 -1.20 10.73 -10.76
N LEU A 21 -2.05 10.38 -11.72
CA LEU A 21 -3.50 10.40 -11.54
C LEU A 21 -3.95 9.32 -10.54
N MET A 22 -3.39 8.11 -10.59
CA MET A 22 -3.64 7.06 -9.58
C MET A 22 -3.19 7.50 -8.18
N ARG A 23 -2.01 8.14 -8.06
CA ARG A 23 -1.54 8.75 -6.81
C ARG A 23 -2.52 9.80 -6.30
N SER A 24 -3.04 10.65 -7.20
CA SER A 24 -4.02 11.69 -6.86
C SER A 24 -5.36 11.10 -6.42
N TYR A 25 -5.82 9.99 -7.00
CA TYR A 25 -7.01 9.28 -6.54
C TYR A 25 -6.80 8.66 -5.17
N TYR A 26 -5.66 8.00 -4.93
CA TYR A 26 -5.32 7.49 -3.60
C TYR A 26 -5.34 8.61 -2.56
N PHE A 27 -4.61 9.70 -2.78
CA PHE A 27 -4.56 10.83 -1.86
C PHE A 27 -5.96 11.40 -1.59
N LYS A 28 -6.76 11.61 -2.64
CA LYS A 28 -8.14 12.11 -2.50
C LYS A 28 -9.01 11.16 -1.69
N GLY A 29 -8.94 9.87 -1.96
CA GLY A 29 -9.74 8.86 -1.26
C GLY A 29 -9.32 8.70 0.21
N LYS A 30 -8.02 8.74 0.47
CA LYS A 30 -7.48 8.51 1.81
C LYS A 30 -7.64 9.72 2.74
N PHE A 31 -7.39 10.96 2.23
CA PHE A 31 -7.22 12.13 3.09
C PHE A 31 -8.28 13.23 2.87
N ILE A 32 -9.04 13.20 1.78
CA ILE A 32 -9.98 14.27 1.44
C ILE A 32 -11.44 13.78 1.49
N ALA A 33 -11.71 12.57 1.00
CA ALA A 33 -13.06 12.00 1.00
C ALA A 33 -13.53 11.75 2.44
N LYS A 34 -14.73 12.25 2.76
CA LYS A 34 -15.28 12.23 4.12
C LYS A 34 -16.19 11.02 4.38
N THR A 35 -16.89 10.55 3.34
CA THR A 35 -17.83 9.43 3.44
C THR A 35 -17.29 8.19 2.75
N ASP A 36 -17.74 7.01 3.16
CA ASP A 36 -17.36 5.76 2.52
C ASP A 36 -17.80 5.70 1.07
N ASP A 37 -18.92 6.29 0.70
CA ASP A 37 -19.38 6.38 -0.69
C ASP A 37 -18.44 7.25 -1.55
N GLU A 38 -17.97 8.38 -1.03
CA GLU A 38 -16.95 9.18 -1.69
C GLU A 38 -15.65 8.40 -1.88
N LYS A 39 -15.17 7.70 -0.84
CA LYS A 39 -13.98 6.85 -0.90
C LYS A 39 -14.13 5.74 -1.93
N LYS A 40 -15.25 4.99 -1.88
CA LYS A 40 -15.58 3.93 -2.85
C LYS A 40 -15.51 4.46 -4.28
N LYS A 41 -16.16 5.60 -4.56
CA LYS A 41 -16.17 6.23 -5.87
C LYS A 41 -14.77 6.62 -6.36
N VAL A 42 -13.93 7.13 -5.47
CA VAL A 42 -12.57 7.58 -5.81
C VAL A 42 -11.65 6.38 -6.03
N PHE A 43 -11.63 5.40 -5.12
CA PHE A 43 -10.78 4.22 -5.25
C PHE A 43 -11.18 3.33 -6.43
N SER A 44 -12.47 3.23 -6.76
CA SER A 44 -12.92 2.53 -7.97
C SER A 44 -12.37 3.18 -9.26
N LYS A 45 -12.25 4.51 -9.29
CA LYS A 45 -11.60 5.20 -10.42
C LYS A 45 -10.12 4.90 -10.50
N GLY A 46 -9.43 4.90 -9.36
CA GLY A 46 -8.01 4.55 -9.28
C GLY A 46 -7.74 3.10 -9.69
N LYS A 47 -8.54 2.15 -9.17
CA LYS A 47 -8.48 0.73 -9.54
C LYS A 47 -8.66 0.53 -11.05
N LYS A 48 -9.74 1.08 -11.63
CA LYS A 48 -10.03 0.95 -13.08
C LYS A 48 -8.93 1.56 -13.97
N LEU A 49 -8.38 2.70 -13.57
CA LEU A 49 -7.25 3.30 -14.28
C LEU A 49 -6.01 2.41 -14.18
N GLY A 50 -5.74 1.85 -13.00
CA GLY A 50 -4.62 0.96 -12.76
C GLY A 50 -4.71 -0.34 -13.59
N GLU A 51 -5.87 -0.97 -13.66
CA GLU A 51 -6.13 -2.13 -14.52
C GLU A 51 -5.76 -1.82 -15.98
N ARG A 52 -6.27 -0.71 -16.51
CA ARG A 52 -5.95 -0.27 -17.87
C ARG A 52 -4.45 -0.01 -18.08
N LEU A 53 -3.78 0.68 -17.15
CA LEU A 53 -2.36 1.01 -17.32
C LEU A 53 -1.47 -0.22 -17.21
N VAL A 54 -1.81 -1.18 -16.37
CA VAL A 54 -1.07 -2.46 -16.28
C VAL A 54 -1.24 -3.29 -17.54
N GLU A 55 -2.41 -3.24 -18.19
CA GLU A 55 -2.66 -3.89 -19.47
C GLU A 55 -1.84 -3.24 -20.60
N LEU A 56 -1.85 -1.91 -20.69
CA LEU A 56 -1.12 -1.16 -21.71
C LEU A 56 0.41 -1.16 -21.49
N TYR A 57 0.86 -1.17 -20.23
CA TYR A 57 2.26 -1.09 -19.84
C TYR A 57 2.65 -2.24 -18.90
N PRO A 58 2.63 -3.51 -19.38
CA PRO A 58 2.79 -4.70 -18.54
C PRO A 58 4.15 -4.78 -17.81
N ASN A 59 5.15 -4.06 -18.30
CA ASN A 59 6.50 -4.02 -17.74
C ASN A 59 6.77 -2.75 -16.89
N SER A 60 5.74 -1.99 -16.54
CA SER A 60 5.90 -0.81 -15.67
C SER A 60 5.70 -1.19 -14.19
N ALA A 61 6.79 -1.15 -13.41
CA ALA A 61 6.73 -1.29 -11.96
C ALA A 61 5.87 -0.18 -11.33
N ALA A 62 5.96 1.05 -11.84
CA ALA A 62 5.19 2.20 -11.36
C ALA A 62 3.68 2.01 -11.54
N ALA A 63 3.23 1.58 -12.74
CA ALA A 63 1.81 1.32 -13.00
C ALA A 63 1.27 0.24 -12.06
N ARG A 64 2.02 -0.87 -11.90
CA ARG A 64 1.63 -1.97 -11.00
C ARG A 64 1.58 -1.54 -9.54
N TYR A 65 2.57 -0.79 -9.07
CA TYR A 65 2.62 -0.31 -7.68
C TYR A 65 1.43 0.58 -7.34
N TRP A 66 1.15 1.60 -8.15
CA TRP A 66 0.04 2.51 -7.92
C TRP A 66 -1.33 1.86 -8.17
N PHE A 67 -1.39 0.84 -9.05
CA PHE A 67 -2.56 -0.03 -9.12
C PHE A 67 -2.81 -0.73 -7.78
N LEU A 68 -1.79 -1.36 -7.18
CA LEU A 68 -1.91 -2.07 -5.90
C LEU A 68 -2.29 -1.14 -4.75
N VAL A 69 -1.77 0.09 -4.72
CA VAL A 69 -2.16 1.11 -3.73
C VAL A 69 -3.66 1.40 -3.80
N ASN A 70 -4.20 1.59 -5.01
CA ASN A 70 -5.63 1.85 -5.19
C ASN A 70 -6.48 0.59 -4.97
N LEU A 71 -6.02 -0.58 -5.41
CA LEU A 71 -6.70 -1.86 -5.21
C LEU A 71 -6.83 -2.23 -3.73
N GLY A 72 -5.74 -2.07 -2.96
CA GLY A 72 -5.76 -2.30 -1.50
C GLY A 72 -6.71 -1.33 -0.78
N SER A 73 -6.65 -0.04 -1.13
CA SER A 73 -7.55 0.98 -0.57
C SER A 73 -9.01 0.73 -0.97
N TRP A 74 -9.26 0.27 -2.20
CA TRP A 74 -10.58 -0.17 -2.65
C TRP A 74 -11.08 -1.35 -1.79
N ALA A 75 -10.24 -2.36 -1.57
CA ALA A 75 -10.60 -3.52 -0.76
C ALA A 75 -10.93 -3.17 0.69
N GLU A 76 -10.19 -2.24 1.29
CA GLU A 76 -10.45 -1.76 2.66
C GLU A 76 -11.85 -1.13 2.79
N VAL A 77 -12.27 -0.34 1.81
CA VAL A 77 -13.56 0.39 1.88
C VAL A 77 -14.76 -0.48 1.47
N TYR A 78 -14.55 -1.41 0.52
CA TYR A 78 -15.60 -2.33 0.09
C TYR A 78 -15.77 -3.54 1.01
N GLY A 79 -14.73 -3.85 1.79
CA GLY A 79 -14.72 -4.92 2.78
C GLY A 79 -14.32 -6.29 2.24
N THR A 80 -14.09 -7.20 3.18
CA THR A 80 -13.49 -8.53 2.92
C THR A 80 -14.27 -9.38 1.91
N MET A 81 -15.60 -9.33 1.94
CA MET A 81 -16.43 -10.12 1.01
C MET A 81 -16.28 -9.65 -0.44
N ALA A 82 -16.28 -8.34 -0.68
CA ALA A 82 -16.08 -7.79 -2.01
C ALA A 82 -14.65 -8.07 -2.51
N ALA A 83 -13.65 -7.89 -1.65
CA ALA A 83 -12.27 -8.20 -1.97
C ALA A 83 -12.06 -9.69 -2.31
N ALA A 84 -12.71 -10.59 -1.59
CA ALA A 84 -12.63 -12.03 -1.86
C ALA A 84 -13.26 -12.40 -3.21
N LYS A 85 -14.45 -11.87 -3.51
CA LYS A 85 -15.14 -12.08 -4.81
C LYS A 85 -14.29 -11.65 -6.00
N GLU A 86 -13.53 -10.57 -5.86
CA GLU A 86 -12.64 -10.06 -6.91
C GLU A 86 -11.23 -10.67 -6.88
N GLY A 87 -10.94 -11.62 -5.99
CA GLY A 87 -9.63 -12.26 -5.90
C GLY A 87 -8.48 -11.30 -5.54
N VAL A 88 -8.79 -10.19 -4.83
CA VAL A 88 -7.84 -9.08 -4.58
C VAL A 88 -6.53 -9.56 -3.97
N ALA A 89 -6.57 -10.49 -3.01
CA ALA A 89 -5.35 -10.98 -2.36
C ALA A 89 -4.40 -11.66 -3.37
N GLY A 90 -4.93 -12.48 -4.28
CA GLY A 90 -4.16 -13.11 -5.36
C GLY A 90 -3.58 -12.07 -6.32
N LEU A 91 -4.41 -11.14 -6.80
CA LEU A 91 -3.96 -10.04 -7.67
C LEU A 91 -2.84 -9.23 -7.00
N MET A 92 -3.00 -8.85 -5.75
CA MET A 92 -1.96 -8.10 -5.02
C MET A 92 -0.66 -8.87 -4.92
N ARG A 93 -0.72 -10.17 -4.56
CA ARG A 93 0.47 -11.02 -4.48
C ARG A 93 1.21 -11.12 -5.82
N ASP A 94 0.48 -11.38 -6.89
CA ASP A 94 1.07 -11.67 -8.19
C ASP A 94 1.66 -10.38 -8.83
N HIS A 95 0.96 -9.25 -8.70
CA HIS A 95 1.51 -7.96 -9.12
C HIS A 95 2.69 -7.51 -8.26
N ALA A 96 2.67 -7.74 -6.94
CA ALA A 96 3.80 -7.41 -6.06
C ALA A 96 5.07 -8.21 -6.44
N LYS A 97 4.93 -9.51 -6.73
CA LYS A 97 6.03 -10.33 -7.26
C LYS A 97 6.53 -9.77 -8.59
N LYS A 98 5.65 -9.36 -9.49
CA LYS A 98 6.05 -8.78 -10.77
C LYS A 98 6.76 -7.44 -10.63
N ILE A 99 6.39 -6.61 -9.66
CA ILE A 99 7.15 -5.38 -9.33
C ILE A 99 8.58 -5.74 -8.91
N ILE A 100 8.75 -6.75 -8.04
CA ILE A 100 10.07 -7.20 -7.58
C ILE A 100 10.94 -7.68 -8.75
N GLU A 101 10.35 -8.42 -9.71
CA GLU A 101 11.05 -8.87 -10.92
C GLU A 101 11.47 -7.73 -11.84
N LEU A 102 10.60 -6.72 -12.01
CA LEU A 102 10.85 -5.60 -12.90
C LEU A 102 11.81 -4.58 -12.32
N ASP A 103 11.63 -4.23 -11.06
CA ASP A 103 12.47 -3.28 -10.31
C ASP A 103 12.30 -3.53 -8.80
N SER A 104 13.21 -4.29 -8.23
CA SER A 104 13.17 -4.63 -6.80
C SER A 104 13.37 -3.42 -5.88
N ASN A 105 13.95 -2.33 -6.39
CA ASN A 105 14.22 -1.09 -5.63
C ASN A 105 13.13 -0.03 -5.80
N TYR A 106 12.18 -0.24 -6.73
CA TYR A 106 11.10 0.71 -6.97
C TYR A 106 10.42 1.12 -5.66
N SER A 107 10.31 2.43 -5.44
CA SER A 107 9.65 3.00 -4.23
C SER A 107 10.20 2.43 -2.91
N ASN A 108 11.53 2.39 -2.77
CA ASN A 108 12.24 1.86 -1.58
C ASN A 108 11.81 0.43 -1.24
N GLY A 109 11.85 -0.48 -2.23
CA GLY A 109 11.42 -1.85 -2.03
C GLY A 109 9.90 -2.04 -1.99
N GLY A 110 9.17 -1.17 -2.70
CA GLY A 110 7.70 -1.15 -2.71
C GLY A 110 7.04 -2.47 -3.10
N GLY A 111 7.66 -3.26 -3.99
CA GLY A 111 7.20 -4.60 -4.33
C GLY A 111 7.21 -5.55 -3.12
N TYR A 112 8.31 -5.57 -2.36
CA TYR A 112 8.39 -6.34 -1.11
C TYR A 112 7.43 -5.83 -0.05
N PHE A 113 7.28 -4.51 0.06
CA PHE A 113 6.29 -3.92 0.97
C PHE A 113 4.88 -4.39 0.66
N MET A 114 4.44 -4.31 -0.61
CA MET A 114 3.12 -4.76 -1.03
C MET A 114 2.92 -6.27 -0.82
N LEU A 115 3.95 -7.08 -1.09
CA LEU A 115 3.91 -8.52 -0.84
C LEU A 115 3.78 -8.83 0.66
N GLY A 116 4.53 -8.13 1.50
CA GLY A 116 4.42 -8.24 2.95
C GLY A 116 3.06 -7.78 3.48
N ALA A 117 2.56 -6.65 2.97
CA ALA A 117 1.27 -6.09 3.35
C ALA A 117 0.11 -7.04 3.01
N VAL A 118 0.10 -7.68 1.84
CA VAL A 118 -0.95 -8.63 1.48
C VAL A 118 -0.91 -9.89 2.35
N HIS A 119 0.27 -10.40 2.69
CA HIS A 119 0.40 -11.52 3.63
C HIS A 119 -0.10 -11.16 5.03
N PHE A 120 0.13 -9.92 5.47
CA PHE A 120 -0.30 -9.44 6.80
C PHE A 120 -1.80 -9.18 6.89
N LYS A 121 -2.38 -8.53 5.87
CA LYS A 121 -3.76 -8.05 5.87
C LYS A 121 -4.79 -9.08 5.42
N SER A 122 -4.39 -10.03 4.57
CA SER A 122 -5.31 -11.05 4.07
C SER A 122 -5.65 -12.07 5.17
N PRO A 123 -6.93 -12.44 5.32
CA PRO A 123 -7.29 -13.50 6.25
C PRO A 123 -6.79 -14.84 5.74
N TYR A 124 -6.40 -15.72 6.68
CA TYR A 124 -6.22 -17.13 6.35
C TYR A 124 -7.59 -17.79 6.32
N ILE A 125 -7.97 -18.38 5.18
CA ILE A 125 -9.23 -19.12 4.99
C ILE A 125 -8.87 -20.50 4.44
N PRO A 126 -9.05 -21.59 5.23
CA PRO A 126 -8.73 -22.94 4.78
C PRO A 126 -9.35 -23.25 3.41
N PHE A 127 -8.61 -23.90 2.54
CA PHE A 127 -8.98 -24.31 1.17
C PHE A 127 -9.25 -23.17 0.17
N ILE A 128 -9.50 -21.94 0.63
CA ILE A 128 -9.84 -20.80 -0.24
C ILE A 128 -8.66 -19.82 -0.33
N LEU A 129 -8.12 -19.42 0.81
CA LEU A 129 -7.02 -18.47 0.92
C LEU A 129 -6.04 -18.95 2.00
N SER A 130 -5.34 -20.04 1.71
CA SER A 130 -4.48 -20.74 2.67
C SER A 130 -2.99 -20.34 2.63
N TRP A 131 -2.62 -19.39 1.75
CA TRP A 131 -1.24 -18.95 1.60
C TRP A 131 -0.83 -17.70 2.42
N PRO A 132 -1.73 -16.81 2.91
CA PRO A 132 -1.30 -15.70 3.76
C PRO A 132 -0.62 -16.23 5.04
N SER A 133 0.53 -15.64 5.38
CA SER A 133 1.36 -16.04 6.52
C SER A 133 2.01 -14.82 7.15
N ASN A 134 1.97 -14.71 8.48
CA ASN A 134 2.62 -13.63 9.19
C ASN A 134 4.16 -13.71 9.09
N ASP A 135 4.73 -14.92 9.02
CA ASP A 135 6.17 -15.11 8.81
C ASP A 135 6.61 -14.56 7.45
N LEU A 136 5.82 -14.84 6.39
CA LEU A 136 6.08 -14.29 5.06
C LEU A 136 5.83 -12.77 5.02
N ALA A 137 4.87 -12.26 5.79
CA ALA A 137 4.70 -10.82 5.95
C ALA A 137 5.96 -10.19 6.55
N ILE A 138 6.44 -10.69 7.69
CA ILE A 138 7.64 -10.19 8.36
C ILE A 138 8.86 -10.30 7.44
N LYS A 139 9.05 -11.44 6.77
CA LYS A 139 10.18 -11.64 5.84
C LYS A 139 10.20 -10.56 4.74
N ASN A 140 9.08 -10.33 4.08
CA ASN A 140 9.00 -9.36 2.99
C ASN A 140 9.07 -7.92 3.48
N LEU A 141 8.42 -7.59 4.62
CA LEU A 141 8.49 -6.25 5.21
C LEU A 141 9.91 -5.93 5.70
N LYS A 142 10.64 -6.88 6.30
CA LYS A 142 12.07 -6.70 6.63
C LYS A 142 12.91 -6.48 5.37
N LYS A 143 12.61 -7.19 4.27
CA LYS A 143 13.33 -6.98 3.01
C LYS A 143 13.05 -5.58 2.44
N ALA A 144 11.80 -5.12 2.43
CA ALA A 144 11.47 -3.74 2.04
C ALA A 144 12.20 -2.71 2.92
N TYR A 145 12.17 -2.91 4.23
CA TYR A 145 12.86 -2.05 5.21
C TYR A 145 14.37 -1.93 4.95
N SER A 146 15.01 -2.95 4.38
CA SER A 146 16.45 -2.98 4.09
C SER A 146 16.83 -2.32 2.75
N ILE A 147 15.83 -1.90 1.95
CA ILE A 147 16.04 -1.28 0.63
C ILE A 147 15.81 0.22 0.74
N GLY A 148 16.90 0.98 0.69
CA GLY A 148 16.85 2.44 0.84
C GLY A 148 16.46 2.87 2.25
N GLU A 149 15.90 4.08 2.37
CA GLU A 149 15.38 4.59 3.64
C GLU A 149 13.93 4.09 3.83
N PRO A 150 13.63 3.38 4.95
CA PRO A 150 12.29 2.85 5.16
C PRO A 150 11.27 3.97 5.39
N THR A 151 10.16 3.90 4.66
CA THR A 151 9.05 4.84 4.80
C THR A 151 8.29 4.61 6.11
N PRO A 152 7.60 5.62 6.67
CA PRO A 152 6.76 5.46 7.86
C PRO A 152 5.74 4.31 7.72
N SER A 153 5.15 4.12 6.55
CA SER A 153 4.23 3.00 6.28
C SER A 153 4.92 1.64 6.40
N GLN A 154 6.14 1.48 5.87
CA GLN A 154 6.91 0.24 6.00
C GLN A 154 7.23 -0.07 7.46
N ILE A 155 7.59 0.94 8.25
CA ILE A 155 7.87 0.80 9.69
C ILE A 155 6.61 0.36 10.44
N VAL A 156 5.49 1.03 10.21
CA VAL A 156 4.21 0.73 10.89
C VAL A 156 3.71 -0.67 10.55
N TYR A 157 3.78 -1.10 9.29
CA TYR A 157 3.35 -2.45 8.90
C TYR A 157 4.26 -3.53 9.49
N LEU A 158 5.58 -3.32 9.46
CA LEU A 158 6.52 -4.25 10.08
C LEU A 158 6.30 -4.37 11.58
N ALA A 159 6.13 -3.24 12.27
CA ALA A 159 5.84 -3.24 13.71
C ALA A 159 4.55 -4.01 14.05
N GLN A 160 3.48 -3.84 13.29
CA GLN A 160 2.24 -4.60 13.48
C GLN A 160 2.44 -6.10 13.27
N ALA A 161 3.18 -6.50 12.22
CA ALA A 161 3.46 -7.90 11.94
C ALA A 161 4.34 -8.53 13.05
N LEU A 162 5.36 -7.81 13.54
CA LEU A 162 6.20 -8.22 14.66
C LEU A 162 5.40 -8.36 15.96
N PHE A 163 4.51 -7.39 16.24
CA PHE A 163 3.66 -7.46 17.43
C PHE A 163 2.75 -8.70 17.42
N LYS A 164 2.15 -8.98 16.25
CA LYS A 164 1.34 -10.19 16.04
C LYS A 164 2.13 -11.48 16.22
N ASP A 165 3.42 -11.46 15.92
CA ASP A 165 4.37 -12.57 16.08
C ASP A 165 4.89 -12.74 17.53
N GLY A 166 4.47 -11.90 18.47
CA GLY A 166 4.95 -11.91 19.84
C GLY A 166 6.22 -11.10 20.09
N GLN A 167 6.86 -10.52 19.08
CA GLN A 167 8.05 -9.66 19.20
C GLN A 167 7.65 -8.24 19.65
N LYS A 168 6.93 -8.15 20.78
CA LYS A 168 6.24 -6.94 21.23
C LYS A 168 7.17 -5.78 21.54
N ASP A 169 8.31 -6.04 22.18
CA ASP A 169 9.25 -4.99 22.58
C ASP A 169 9.92 -4.37 21.36
N LYS A 170 10.31 -5.20 20.38
CA LYS A 170 10.87 -4.72 19.10
C LYS A 170 9.85 -3.87 18.36
N ALA A 171 8.61 -4.33 18.24
CA ALA A 171 7.53 -3.59 17.59
C ALA A 171 7.30 -2.22 18.23
N LYS A 172 7.21 -2.15 19.56
CA LYS A 172 7.05 -0.88 20.27
C LYS A 172 8.26 0.03 20.11
N SER A 173 9.48 -0.54 20.14
CA SER A 173 10.73 0.21 19.91
C SER A 173 10.73 0.86 18.52
N ASP A 174 10.41 0.11 17.47
CA ASP A 174 10.40 0.63 16.10
C ASP A 174 9.40 1.78 15.93
N LEU A 175 8.21 1.70 16.54
CA LEU A 175 7.24 2.79 16.50
C LEU A 175 7.72 4.03 17.28
N ARG A 176 8.39 3.85 18.43
CA ARG A 176 8.96 4.97 19.18
C ARG A 176 10.06 5.67 18.41
N GLU A 177 10.91 4.91 17.70
CA GLU A 177 11.95 5.50 16.84
C GLU A 177 11.33 6.23 15.64
N LEU A 178 10.27 5.69 15.02
CA LEU A 178 9.52 6.40 13.98
C LEU A 178 9.04 7.78 14.49
N LEU A 179 8.48 7.85 15.68
CA LEU A 179 7.94 9.10 16.22
C LEU A 179 8.99 10.17 16.54
N LYS A 180 10.29 9.82 16.59
CA LYS A 180 11.40 10.77 16.71
C LYS A 180 11.82 11.37 15.36
N LYS A 181 11.47 10.73 14.23
CA LYS A 181 11.82 11.22 12.90
C LYS A 181 10.95 12.43 12.52
N PRO A 182 11.51 13.45 11.86
CA PRO A 182 10.73 14.53 11.30
C PRO A 182 9.84 14.02 10.15
N LEU A 183 8.72 14.69 9.92
CA LEU A 183 7.90 14.44 8.74
C LEU A 183 8.67 14.86 7.47
N SER A 184 8.57 14.06 6.41
CA SER A 184 9.20 14.39 5.13
C SER A 184 8.58 15.65 4.51
N ARG A 185 9.35 16.32 3.65
CA ARG A 185 8.86 17.53 2.96
C ARG A 185 7.82 17.19 1.89
N ASN A 186 7.99 16.05 1.22
CA ASN A 186 7.23 15.68 0.02
C ASN A 186 5.97 14.85 0.32
N GLU A 187 5.94 14.15 1.46
CA GLU A 187 4.84 13.22 1.85
C GLU A 187 4.35 13.51 3.27
N LYS A 188 4.33 14.80 3.64
CA LYS A 188 4.05 15.26 5.01
C LYS A 188 2.71 14.78 5.56
N VAL A 189 1.69 14.70 4.72
CA VAL A 189 0.33 14.28 5.13
C VAL A 189 0.31 12.78 5.37
N GLU A 190 0.93 12.02 4.49
CA GLU A 190 1.06 10.56 4.59
C GLU A 190 1.88 10.17 5.83
N ASP A 191 3.00 10.84 6.07
CA ASP A 191 3.85 10.61 7.23
C ASP A 191 3.12 10.96 8.53
N PHE A 192 2.38 12.07 8.55
CA PHE A 192 1.57 12.46 9.71
C PHE A 192 0.53 11.39 10.05
N ASP A 193 -0.18 10.86 9.03
CA ASP A 193 -1.14 9.75 9.23
C ASP A 193 -0.46 8.53 9.86
N GLN A 194 0.72 8.16 9.40
CA GLN A 194 1.46 7.02 9.96
C GLN A 194 1.97 7.27 11.38
N HIS A 195 2.36 8.51 11.70
CA HIS A 195 2.71 8.90 13.07
C HIS A 195 1.49 8.80 14.01
N GLU A 196 0.30 9.22 13.58
CA GLU A 196 -0.92 9.07 14.37
C GLU A 196 -1.31 7.59 14.55
N ILE A 197 -1.13 6.76 13.53
CA ILE A 197 -1.31 5.31 13.65
C ILE A 197 -0.31 4.73 14.66
N ALA A 198 0.97 5.12 14.62
CA ALA A 198 1.98 4.65 15.54
C ALA A 198 1.65 5.03 17.01
N LYS A 199 1.21 6.27 17.26
CA LYS A 199 0.77 6.72 18.58
C LYS A 199 -0.40 5.90 19.10
N ARG A 200 -1.41 5.64 18.25
CA ARG A 200 -2.57 4.82 18.61
C ARG A 200 -2.15 3.39 18.96
N LEU A 201 -1.34 2.75 18.12
CA LEU A 201 -0.86 1.40 18.36
C LEU A 201 -0.07 1.30 19.67
N LEU A 202 0.83 2.24 19.95
CA LEU A 202 1.58 2.27 21.23
C LEU A 202 0.67 2.44 22.45
N LYS A 203 -0.47 3.12 22.31
CA LYS A 203 -1.48 3.25 23.36
C LYS A 203 -2.27 1.96 23.57
N GLU A 204 -2.63 1.27 22.48
CA GLU A 204 -3.37 0.00 22.48
C GLU A 204 -2.51 -1.18 23.00
N TRP A 205 -1.22 -1.15 22.75
CA TRP A 205 -0.27 -2.22 23.09
C TRP A 205 0.36 -2.11 24.49
N LYS A 206 -0.27 -1.38 25.36
CA LYS A 206 0.22 -1.21 26.75
C LYS A 206 0.33 -2.51 27.53
#